data_b6b121d793223ad1a365d4210dd4c6ad
#
_entry.id   b6b121d793223ad1a365d4210dd4c6ad
#
_cell.length_a   1.000
_cell.length_b   1.000
_cell.length_c   1.000
_cell.angle_alpha   90.00
_cell.angle_beta   90.00
_cell.angle_gamma   90.00
#
_symmetry.space_group_name_H-M   'P 1'
#
loop_
_entity.id
_entity.type
_entity.pdbx_description
1 polymer ?
#
loop_
_entity_poly.entity_id
_entity_poly.type
_entity_poly.pdbx_seq_one_letter_code
_entity_poly.pdbx_strand_id
1 'polypeptide(L)'
;MTEENHKESIWRRFKSLFGGKQQETVRETIEDLIEEANSEGDCPFSEHEQLLLNNILYLKDKKCCHAMIPRANIIAFHKDGTVRELAELMVTRGHSRIPIYGDSLDDILGIIHIIDLAKCLLKGEGDVKVEDVVNREVKFVSPSMRVLDLLRDMQANKIHMAMVIDEYGGIDGLVTIEDLLEEIVGDIEDEYDFEEQHVIMLQDEG
;
A
#
# COMPACT_ATOMS: atom_id res chain seq x y z
N MET A 1 5.63 -44.60 -0.67
CA MET A 1 5.38 -44.75 -2.13
C MET A 1 4.08 -44.09 -2.59
N THR A 2 3.35 -43.39 -1.73
CA THR A 2 2.06 -42.72 -2.03
C THR A 2 2.19 -41.18 -2.19
N GLU A 3 3.14 -40.55 -1.56
CA GLU A 3 3.31 -39.06 -1.61
C GLU A 3 3.89 -38.54 -2.94
N GLU A 4 4.81 -39.27 -3.58
CA GLU A 4 5.39 -38.85 -4.88
C GLU A 4 4.37 -38.90 -6.02
N ASN A 5 3.43 -39.82 -5.98
CA ASN A 5 2.41 -39.99 -7.03
C ASN A 5 1.37 -38.86 -7.00
N HIS A 6 1.11 -38.25 -5.83
CA HIS A 6 0.13 -37.18 -5.68
C HIS A 6 0.69 -35.83 -6.16
N LYS A 7 1.93 -35.52 -5.81
CA LYS A 7 2.65 -34.33 -6.32
C LYS A 7 2.79 -34.33 -7.84
N GLU A 8 3.07 -35.48 -8.45
CA GLU A 8 3.10 -35.60 -9.92
C GLU A 8 1.72 -35.43 -10.57
N SER A 9 0.64 -35.80 -9.90
CA SER A 9 -0.73 -35.63 -10.40
C SER A 9 -1.12 -34.11 -10.46
N ILE A 10 -0.85 -33.36 -9.40
CA ILE A 10 -1.12 -31.93 -9.32
C ILE A 10 -0.27 -31.17 -10.36
N TRP A 11 1.02 -31.48 -10.47
CA TRP A 11 1.91 -30.86 -11.46
C TRP A 11 1.54 -31.21 -12.91
N ARG A 12 1.00 -32.39 -13.17
CA ARG A 12 0.52 -32.80 -14.50
C ARG A 12 -0.75 -32.06 -14.90
N ARG A 13 -1.69 -31.87 -13.96
CA ARG A 13 -2.90 -31.03 -14.15
C ARG A 13 -2.53 -29.57 -14.38
N PHE A 14 -1.62 -29.00 -13.56
CA PHE A 14 -1.10 -27.65 -13.74
C PHE A 14 -0.47 -27.42 -15.13
N LYS A 15 0.27 -28.40 -15.64
CA LYS A 15 0.89 -28.33 -16.98
C LYS A 15 -0.12 -28.42 -18.14
N SER A 16 -1.26 -29.10 -17.95
CA SER A 16 -2.31 -29.18 -18.98
C SER A 16 -3.11 -27.90 -19.14
N LEU A 17 -3.11 -27.01 -18.14
CA LEU A 17 -3.82 -25.74 -18.12
C LEU A 17 -3.14 -24.63 -18.93
N PHE A 18 -1.83 -24.73 -19.16
CA PHE A 18 -1.09 -23.72 -19.95
C PHE A 18 -1.30 -23.86 -21.48
N GLY A 19 -2.14 -24.77 -21.92
CA GLY A 19 -2.51 -25.01 -23.32
C GLY A 19 -3.79 -24.29 -23.76
N GLY A 20 -3.79 -22.94 -23.72
CA GLY A 20 -4.65 -22.16 -24.64
C GLY A 20 -6.13 -22.02 -24.32
N LYS A 21 -6.54 -21.68 -23.09
CA LYS A 21 -7.90 -21.19 -22.80
C LYS A 21 -7.87 -19.94 -21.90
N GLN A 22 -8.87 -19.09 -22.08
CA GLN A 22 -9.09 -17.75 -21.51
C GLN A 22 -8.61 -17.57 -20.04
N GLN A 23 -8.06 -16.39 -19.76
CA GLN A 23 -7.43 -16.04 -18.46
C GLN A 23 -8.34 -16.17 -17.22
N GLU A 24 -9.66 -16.06 -17.38
CA GLU A 24 -10.64 -16.34 -16.31
C GLU A 24 -10.57 -17.80 -15.86
N THR A 25 -10.48 -18.72 -16.79
CA THR A 25 -10.42 -20.17 -16.52
C THR A 25 -9.20 -20.60 -15.70
N VAL A 26 -8.06 -19.89 -15.81
CA VAL A 26 -6.83 -20.21 -15.04
C VAL A 26 -6.99 -19.84 -13.57
N ARG A 27 -7.62 -18.68 -13.29
CA ARG A 27 -7.90 -18.21 -11.94
C ARG A 27 -8.86 -19.16 -11.22
N GLU A 28 -10.05 -19.37 -11.81
CA GLU A 28 -11.07 -20.30 -11.29
C GLU A 28 -10.47 -21.68 -11.04
N THR A 29 -9.60 -22.16 -11.94
CA THR A 29 -8.97 -23.47 -11.74
C THR A 29 -7.97 -23.50 -10.59
N ILE A 30 -7.25 -22.38 -10.31
CA ILE A 30 -6.35 -22.30 -9.14
C ILE A 30 -7.17 -22.27 -7.85
N GLU A 31 -8.25 -21.50 -7.83
CA GLU A 31 -9.19 -21.43 -6.70
C GLU A 31 -9.80 -22.80 -6.42
N ASP A 32 -10.31 -23.49 -7.44
CA ASP A 32 -10.87 -24.85 -7.34
C ASP A 32 -9.84 -25.86 -6.81
N LEU A 33 -8.59 -25.80 -7.27
CA LEU A 33 -7.52 -26.69 -6.80
C LEU A 33 -7.14 -26.46 -5.33
N ILE A 34 -7.19 -25.20 -4.87
CA ILE A 34 -6.95 -24.86 -3.46
C ILE A 34 -8.11 -25.36 -2.60
N GLU A 35 -9.37 -25.18 -3.05
CA GLU A 35 -10.55 -25.68 -2.35
C GLU A 35 -10.58 -27.22 -2.28
N GLU A 36 -10.26 -27.91 -3.39
CA GLU A 36 -10.17 -29.38 -3.43
C GLU A 36 -9.11 -29.89 -2.45
N ALA A 37 -7.90 -29.29 -2.45
CA ALA A 37 -6.82 -29.67 -1.55
C ALA A 37 -7.16 -29.40 -0.07
N ASN A 38 -7.88 -28.30 0.23
CA ASN A 38 -8.36 -28.01 1.58
C ASN A 38 -9.39 -29.02 2.06
N SER A 39 -10.31 -29.43 1.18
CA SER A 39 -11.37 -30.41 1.51
C SER A 39 -10.82 -31.81 1.78
N GLU A 40 -9.72 -32.19 1.13
CA GLU A 40 -9.02 -33.47 1.32
C GLU A 40 -8.07 -33.45 2.54
N GLY A 41 -7.81 -32.29 3.16
CA GLY A 41 -6.91 -32.13 4.31
C GLY A 41 -5.42 -32.27 3.94
N ASP A 42 -5.08 -32.18 2.66
CA ASP A 42 -3.73 -32.37 2.10
C ASP A 42 -3.23 -31.12 1.35
N CYS A 43 -3.71 -29.92 1.77
CA CYS A 43 -3.29 -28.68 1.17
C CYS A 43 -1.82 -28.39 1.52
N PRO A 44 -0.93 -28.22 0.51
CA PRO A 44 0.48 -27.93 0.74
C PRO A 44 0.75 -26.49 1.21
N PHE A 45 -0.28 -25.66 1.26
CA PHE A 45 -0.20 -24.24 1.61
C PHE A 45 -0.87 -23.98 2.96
N SER A 46 -0.20 -23.22 3.82
CA SER A 46 -0.81 -22.66 5.03
C SER A 46 -1.93 -21.66 4.68
N GLU A 47 -2.82 -21.38 5.61
CA GLU A 47 -3.91 -20.38 5.43
C GLU A 47 -3.37 -19.03 4.97
N HIS A 48 -2.23 -18.60 5.52
CA HIS A 48 -1.58 -17.35 5.13
C HIS A 48 -1.04 -17.37 3.68
N GLU A 49 -0.42 -18.48 3.26
CA GLU A 49 0.05 -18.63 1.88
C GLU A 49 -1.11 -18.67 0.88
N GLN A 50 -2.23 -19.28 1.25
CA GLN A 50 -3.46 -19.24 0.43
C GLN A 50 -4.02 -17.84 0.30
N LEU A 51 -4.03 -17.06 1.39
CA LEU A 51 -4.45 -15.66 1.37
C LEU A 51 -3.58 -14.83 0.42
N LEU A 52 -2.25 -14.97 0.51
CA LEU A 52 -1.32 -14.29 -0.39
C LEU A 52 -1.54 -14.66 -1.86
N LEU A 53 -1.74 -15.95 -2.15
CA LEU A 53 -2.03 -16.43 -3.50
C LEU A 53 -3.33 -15.81 -4.04
N ASN A 54 -4.38 -15.80 -3.24
CA ASN A 54 -5.66 -15.18 -3.60
C ASN A 54 -5.49 -13.68 -3.86
N ASN A 55 -4.84 -12.94 -2.96
CA ASN A 55 -4.60 -11.51 -3.14
C ASN A 55 -3.85 -11.23 -4.46
N ILE A 56 -2.82 -12.02 -4.80
CA ILE A 56 -2.08 -11.89 -6.06
C ILE A 56 -2.99 -12.14 -7.28
N LEU A 57 -3.88 -13.12 -7.23
CA LEU A 57 -4.83 -13.41 -8.32
C LEU A 57 -5.81 -12.25 -8.54
N TYR A 58 -6.25 -11.58 -7.45
CA TYR A 58 -7.15 -10.44 -7.51
C TYR A 58 -6.46 -9.12 -7.88
N LEU A 59 -5.15 -9.01 -7.59
CA LEU A 59 -4.38 -7.78 -7.80
C LEU A 59 -4.29 -7.36 -9.28
N LYS A 60 -4.39 -8.32 -10.22
CA LYS A 60 -4.25 -8.08 -11.66
C LYS A 60 -5.22 -7.01 -12.19
N ASP A 61 -6.44 -6.99 -11.66
CA ASP A 61 -7.52 -6.12 -12.10
C ASP A 61 -7.72 -4.91 -11.17
N LYS A 62 -7.01 -4.87 -10.04
CA LYS A 62 -7.10 -3.80 -9.06
C LYS A 62 -6.46 -2.52 -9.57
N LYS A 63 -7.18 -1.40 -9.41
CA LYS A 63 -6.77 -0.08 -9.86
C LYS A 63 -6.31 0.76 -8.67
N CYS A 64 -5.51 1.80 -8.93
CA CYS A 64 -5.00 2.73 -7.95
C CYS A 64 -6.12 3.34 -7.07
N CYS A 65 -7.28 3.64 -7.66
CA CYS A 65 -8.44 4.18 -6.91
C CYS A 65 -8.96 3.26 -5.81
N HIS A 66 -8.61 1.97 -5.81
CA HIS A 66 -9.03 1.03 -4.75
C HIS A 66 -8.02 0.97 -3.58
N ALA A 67 -6.77 1.35 -3.83
CA ALA A 67 -5.67 1.30 -2.87
C ALA A 67 -5.26 2.70 -2.36
N MET A 68 -5.76 3.77 -2.96
CA MET A 68 -5.37 5.14 -2.59
C MET A 68 -6.05 5.60 -1.31
N ILE A 69 -5.38 6.46 -0.57
CA ILE A 69 -5.98 7.30 0.47
C ILE A 69 -6.81 8.39 -0.22
N PRO A 70 -8.14 8.45 0.00
CA PRO A 70 -9.01 9.44 -0.64
C PRO A 70 -8.65 10.87 -0.24
N ARG A 71 -8.94 11.84 -1.12
CA ARG A 71 -8.69 13.28 -0.91
C ARG A 71 -9.06 13.79 0.48
N ALA A 72 -10.22 13.36 1.00
CA ALA A 72 -10.74 13.82 2.29
C ALA A 72 -9.87 13.40 3.49
N ASN A 73 -9.05 12.36 3.31
CA ASN A 73 -8.22 11.77 4.36
C ASN A 73 -6.74 12.14 4.20
N ILE A 74 -6.37 12.92 3.16
CA ILE A 74 -4.99 13.34 2.94
C ILE A 74 -4.55 14.29 4.05
N ILE A 75 -3.47 13.92 4.74
CA ILE A 75 -2.75 14.81 5.63
C ILE A 75 -1.69 15.53 4.80
N ALA A 76 -1.88 16.83 4.58
CA ALA A 76 -0.96 17.70 3.85
C ALA A 76 -0.63 18.93 4.69
N PHE A 77 0.44 19.66 4.33
CA PHE A 77 0.88 20.83 5.08
C PHE A 77 1.05 22.03 4.15
N HIS A 78 0.68 23.21 4.65
CA HIS A 78 0.72 24.45 3.86
C HIS A 78 2.16 24.97 3.74
N LYS A 79 2.53 25.48 2.57
CA LYS A 79 3.87 26.00 2.23
C LYS A 79 4.43 27.06 3.18
N ASP A 80 3.55 27.91 3.72
CA ASP A 80 3.94 29.04 4.58
C ASP A 80 4.27 28.64 6.03
N GLY A 81 3.95 27.40 6.44
CA GLY A 81 4.32 26.90 7.76
C GLY A 81 5.82 26.65 7.88
N THR A 82 6.28 26.47 9.09
CA THR A 82 7.70 26.28 9.42
C THR A 82 8.12 24.81 9.43
N VAL A 83 9.42 24.58 9.26
CA VAL A 83 10.04 23.25 9.39
C VAL A 83 9.71 22.59 10.74
N ARG A 84 9.69 23.39 11.84
CA ARG A 84 9.37 22.92 13.19
C ARG A 84 7.93 22.42 13.29
N GLU A 85 6.96 23.24 12.83
CA GLU A 85 5.53 22.89 12.86
C GLU A 85 5.25 21.62 12.03
N LEU A 86 5.88 21.51 10.86
CA LEU A 86 5.75 20.30 10.03
C LEU A 86 6.35 19.07 10.73
N ALA A 87 7.52 19.21 11.37
CA ALA A 87 8.13 18.10 12.11
C ALA A 87 7.26 17.63 13.28
N GLU A 88 6.64 18.55 14.02
CA GLU A 88 5.69 18.23 15.09
C GLU A 88 4.46 17.51 14.56
N LEU A 89 3.90 17.95 13.42
CA LEU A 89 2.80 17.25 12.76
C LEU A 89 3.18 15.85 12.36
N MET A 90 4.35 15.66 11.71
CA MET A 90 4.81 14.35 11.24
C MET A 90 5.02 13.38 12.39
N VAL A 91 5.63 13.82 13.48
CA VAL A 91 5.83 12.98 14.69
C VAL A 91 4.50 12.63 15.34
N THR A 92 3.59 13.61 15.49
CA THR A 92 2.27 13.38 16.13
C THR A 92 1.39 12.41 15.33
N ARG A 93 1.50 12.45 13.99
CA ARG A 93 0.71 11.61 13.08
C ARG A 93 1.41 10.32 12.66
N GLY A 94 2.67 10.13 13.03
CA GLY A 94 3.44 8.94 12.65
C GLY A 94 3.81 8.87 11.16
N HIS A 95 3.79 10.00 10.43
CA HIS A 95 4.05 10.00 8.98
C HIS A 95 5.49 10.29 8.64
N SER A 96 6.09 9.48 7.78
CA SER A 96 7.45 9.70 7.26
C SER A 96 7.51 10.67 6.09
N ARG A 97 6.38 10.89 5.37
CA ARG A 97 6.27 11.80 4.21
C ARG A 97 4.97 12.56 4.26
N ILE A 98 5.01 13.85 3.95
CA ILE A 98 3.82 14.71 3.86
C ILE A 98 3.89 15.53 2.58
N PRO A 99 2.80 15.61 1.79
CA PRO A 99 2.66 16.52 0.67
C PRO A 99 2.59 17.97 1.16
N ILE A 100 3.25 18.86 0.44
CA ILE A 100 3.21 20.31 0.70
C ILE A 100 2.36 20.95 -0.38
N TYR A 101 1.39 21.73 0.02
CA TYR A 101 0.48 22.43 -0.88
C TYR A 101 0.59 23.96 -0.79
N GLY A 102 0.26 24.62 -1.90
CA GLY A 102 0.22 26.07 -2.04
C GLY A 102 -1.13 26.66 -1.64
N ASP A 103 -1.87 27.18 -2.61
CA ASP A 103 -3.14 27.87 -2.35
C ASP A 103 -4.30 26.89 -2.07
N SER A 104 -4.22 25.69 -2.59
CA SER A 104 -5.20 24.61 -2.36
C SER A 104 -4.52 23.24 -2.43
N LEU A 105 -5.22 22.18 -2.03
CA LEU A 105 -4.72 20.81 -2.13
C LEU A 105 -4.48 20.36 -3.59
N ASP A 106 -5.06 21.06 -4.56
CA ASP A 106 -4.80 20.81 -5.99
C ASP A 106 -3.48 21.43 -6.47
N ASP A 107 -2.89 22.33 -5.68
CA ASP A 107 -1.59 22.94 -5.92
C ASP A 107 -0.50 22.29 -5.06
N ILE A 108 -0.14 21.04 -5.39
CA ILE A 108 0.92 20.30 -4.69
C ILE A 108 2.29 20.79 -5.19
N LEU A 109 3.04 21.38 -4.29
CA LEU A 109 4.38 21.93 -4.56
C LEU A 109 5.48 20.87 -4.46
N GLY A 110 5.28 19.84 -3.64
CA GLY A 110 6.29 18.81 -3.41
C GLY A 110 5.92 17.86 -2.28
N ILE A 111 6.87 16.97 -1.94
CA ILE A 111 6.77 16.04 -0.82
C ILE A 111 8.00 16.23 0.06
N ILE A 112 7.81 16.31 1.38
CA ILE A 112 8.90 16.36 2.35
C ILE A 112 8.98 15.02 3.09
N HIS A 113 10.22 14.53 3.23
CA HIS A 113 10.54 13.37 4.04
C HIS A 113 11.05 13.81 5.42
N ILE A 114 10.67 13.12 6.48
CA ILE A 114 11.04 13.44 7.88
C ILE A 114 12.56 13.56 8.09
N ILE A 115 13.37 12.81 7.35
CA ILE A 115 14.84 12.89 7.41
C ILE A 115 15.34 14.26 6.93
N ASP A 116 14.68 14.87 5.93
CA ASP A 116 15.10 16.18 5.43
C ASP A 116 14.76 17.27 6.43
N LEU A 117 13.62 17.19 7.11
CA LEU A 117 13.30 18.07 8.24
C LEU A 117 14.31 17.90 9.39
N ALA A 118 14.68 16.68 9.73
CA ALA A 118 15.67 16.41 10.77
C ALA A 118 17.02 17.09 10.43
N LYS A 119 17.45 17.05 9.16
CA LYS A 119 18.67 17.76 8.71
C LYS A 119 18.57 19.28 8.91
N CYS A 120 17.41 19.89 8.58
CA CYS A 120 17.17 21.32 8.79
C CYS A 120 17.17 21.68 10.28
N LEU A 121 16.50 20.90 11.11
CA LEU A 121 16.44 21.10 12.57
C LEU A 121 17.84 21.03 13.21
N LEU A 122 18.67 20.07 12.81
CA LEU A 122 20.05 19.92 13.29
C LEU A 122 20.95 21.13 12.91
N LYS A 123 20.63 21.84 11.83
CA LYS A 123 21.31 23.08 11.44
C LYS A 123 20.75 24.32 12.15
N GLY A 124 19.70 24.18 12.95
CA GLY A 124 19.03 25.30 13.61
C GLY A 124 18.04 26.05 12.70
N GLU A 125 17.65 25.44 11.58
CA GLU A 125 16.76 26.02 10.55
C GLU A 125 15.26 25.73 10.84
N GLY A 126 14.86 25.57 12.11
CA GLY A 126 13.50 25.22 12.50
C GLY A 126 12.43 26.25 12.15
N ASP A 127 12.81 27.52 12.06
CA ASP A 127 11.92 28.65 11.77
C ASP A 127 11.89 29.01 10.27
N VAL A 128 12.62 28.27 9.42
CA VAL A 128 12.60 28.40 7.95
C VAL A 128 11.26 27.92 7.42
N LYS A 129 10.74 28.55 6.38
CA LYS A 129 9.50 28.14 5.72
C LYS A 129 9.70 26.81 4.98
N VAL A 130 8.65 26.02 4.96
CA VAL A 130 8.64 24.70 4.29
C VAL A 130 8.83 24.84 2.79
N GLU A 131 8.35 25.94 2.17
CA GLU A 131 8.53 26.20 0.73
C GLU A 131 9.99 26.31 0.27
N ASP A 132 10.90 26.71 1.19
CA ASP A 132 12.33 26.86 0.90
C ASP A 132 13.11 25.54 0.94
N VAL A 133 12.52 24.49 1.56
CA VAL A 133 13.18 23.20 1.78
C VAL A 133 12.47 22.03 1.08
N VAL A 134 11.31 22.27 0.48
CA VAL A 134 10.51 21.23 -0.16
C VAL A 134 11.19 20.67 -1.41
N ASN A 135 11.22 19.33 -1.53
CA ASN A 135 11.58 18.68 -2.78
C ASN A 135 10.39 18.74 -3.74
N ARG A 136 10.57 19.36 -4.89
CA ARG A 136 9.53 19.63 -5.89
C ARG A 136 9.27 18.45 -6.84
N GLU A 137 9.93 17.32 -6.69
CA GLU A 137 9.63 16.12 -7.47
C GLU A 137 8.40 15.42 -6.91
N VAL A 138 7.29 15.52 -7.63
CA VAL A 138 6.03 14.85 -7.31
C VAL A 138 5.65 13.93 -8.46
N LYS A 139 5.35 12.68 -8.16
CA LYS A 139 4.77 11.75 -9.12
C LYS A 139 3.25 11.89 -9.11
N PHE A 140 2.67 12.14 -10.28
CA PHE A 140 1.23 12.13 -10.49
C PHE A 140 0.83 10.89 -11.28
N VAL A 141 -0.28 10.25 -10.88
CA VAL A 141 -0.80 9.03 -11.48
C VAL A 141 -2.31 9.09 -11.65
N SER A 142 -2.83 8.32 -12.63
CA SER A 142 -4.28 8.22 -12.83
C SER A 142 -4.91 7.23 -11.85
N PRO A 143 -6.15 7.49 -11.37
CA PRO A 143 -6.91 6.55 -10.54
C PRO A 143 -7.19 5.21 -11.27
N SER A 144 -7.18 5.21 -12.60
CA SER A 144 -7.40 4.02 -13.43
C SER A 144 -6.14 3.17 -13.66
N MET A 145 -4.96 3.64 -13.24
CA MET A 145 -3.70 2.87 -13.35
C MET A 145 -3.78 1.59 -12.53
N ARG A 146 -3.29 0.46 -13.06
CA ARG A 146 -3.28 -0.80 -12.32
C ARG A 146 -2.27 -0.77 -11.18
N VAL A 147 -2.64 -1.35 -10.05
CA VAL A 147 -1.78 -1.44 -8.85
C VAL A 147 -0.41 -2.04 -9.16
N LEU A 148 -0.35 -3.15 -9.90
CA LEU A 148 0.92 -3.80 -10.27
C LEU A 148 1.82 -2.94 -11.16
N ASP A 149 1.24 -2.20 -12.10
CA ASP A 149 2.00 -1.33 -12.99
C ASP A 149 2.54 -0.12 -12.21
N LEU A 150 1.72 0.44 -11.31
CA LEU A 150 2.12 1.52 -10.42
C LEU A 150 3.22 1.07 -9.45
N LEU A 151 3.07 -0.07 -8.81
CA LEU A 151 4.07 -0.62 -7.89
C LEU A 151 5.43 -0.79 -8.59
N ARG A 152 5.43 -1.36 -9.79
CA ARG A 152 6.65 -1.52 -10.59
C ARG A 152 7.30 -0.18 -10.96
N ASP A 153 6.50 0.80 -11.35
CA ASP A 153 6.98 2.14 -11.70
C ASP A 153 7.57 2.86 -10.47
N MET A 154 6.89 2.80 -9.33
CA MET A 154 7.36 3.39 -8.08
C MET A 154 8.67 2.73 -7.61
N GLN A 155 8.79 1.41 -7.69
CA GLN A 155 10.01 0.68 -7.35
C GLN A 155 11.17 1.05 -8.27
N ALA A 156 10.94 1.07 -9.59
CA ALA A 156 11.98 1.37 -10.58
C ALA A 156 12.53 2.79 -10.42
N ASN A 157 11.68 3.76 -10.04
CA ASN A 157 12.02 5.16 -9.86
C ASN A 157 12.34 5.53 -8.41
N LYS A 158 12.30 4.58 -7.46
CA LYS A 158 12.50 4.80 -6.01
C LYS A 158 11.55 5.85 -5.43
N ILE A 159 10.31 5.89 -5.91
CA ILE A 159 9.25 6.76 -5.46
C ILE A 159 8.43 6.01 -4.41
N HIS A 160 8.21 6.63 -3.26
CA HIS A 160 7.47 6.03 -2.14
C HIS A 160 6.06 6.59 -1.97
N MET A 161 5.75 7.73 -2.60
CA MET A 161 4.44 8.38 -2.53
C MET A 161 4.13 9.02 -3.88
N ALA A 162 2.90 8.85 -4.37
CA ALA A 162 2.40 9.49 -5.59
C ALA A 162 1.05 10.16 -5.31
N MET A 163 0.80 11.28 -5.98
CA MET A 163 -0.49 11.95 -5.96
C MET A 163 -1.38 11.39 -7.07
N VAL A 164 -2.63 11.08 -6.73
CA VAL A 164 -3.62 10.59 -7.70
C VAL A 164 -4.44 11.77 -8.19
N ILE A 165 -4.49 11.97 -9.51
CA ILE A 165 -5.17 13.08 -10.15
C ILE A 165 -6.30 12.61 -11.06
N ASP A 166 -7.42 13.32 -11.02
CA ASP A 166 -8.56 13.11 -11.91
C ASP A 166 -8.32 13.66 -13.32
N GLU A 167 -9.31 13.52 -14.21
CA GLU A 167 -9.26 13.97 -15.59
C GLU A 167 -9.24 15.50 -15.75
N TYR A 168 -9.57 16.23 -14.68
CA TYR A 168 -9.60 17.69 -14.65
C TYR A 168 -8.34 18.28 -14.01
N GLY A 169 -7.43 17.43 -13.54
CA GLY A 169 -6.20 17.82 -12.85
C GLY A 169 -6.37 18.09 -11.36
N GLY A 170 -7.54 17.77 -10.78
CA GLY A 170 -7.78 17.82 -9.34
C GLY A 170 -7.15 16.64 -8.62
N ILE A 171 -6.75 16.82 -7.37
CA ILE A 171 -6.26 15.74 -6.51
C ILE A 171 -7.45 14.88 -6.06
N ASP A 172 -7.45 13.61 -6.44
CA ASP A 172 -8.43 12.60 -6.06
C ASP A 172 -8.00 11.81 -4.82
N GLY A 173 -6.69 11.62 -4.66
CA GLY A 173 -6.11 10.90 -3.54
C GLY A 173 -4.58 10.97 -3.51
N LEU A 174 -3.99 10.19 -2.63
CA LEU A 174 -2.58 9.84 -2.66
C LEU A 174 -2.42 8.34 -2.46
N VAL A 175 -1.29 7.79 -2.90
CA VAL A 175 -0.97 6.38 -2.73
C VAL A 175 0.51 6.25 -2.36
N THR A 176 0.80 5.38 -1.41
CA THR A 176 2.16 5.02 -1.01
C THR A 176 2.52 3.63 -1.52
N ILE A 177 3.82 3.29 -1.49
CA ILE A 177 4.27 1.95 -1.84
C ILE A 177 3.77 0.93 -0.80
N GLU A 178 3.62 1.36 0.43
CA GLU A 178 3.10 0.62 1.55
C GLU A 178 1.65 0.20 1.30
N ASP A 179 0.76 1.14 0.86
CA ASP A 179 -0.64 0.85 0.50
C ASP A 179 -0.74 -0.19 -0.64
N LEU A 180 0.16 -0.09 -1.64
CA LEU A 180 0.19 -1.05 -2.75
C LEU A 180 0.67 -2.45 -2.31
N LEU A 181 1.57 -2.53 -1.33
CA LEU A 181 2.04 -3.79 -0.78
C LEU A 181 0.99 -4.44 0.13
N GLU A 182 0.25 -3.65 0.89
CA GLU A 182 -0.87 -4.10 1.72
C GLU A 182 -1.93 -4.85 0.90
N GLU A 183 -2.15 -4.42 -0.34
CA GLU A 183 -3.04 -5.11 -1.28
C GLU A 183 -2.57 -6.54 -1.66
N ILE A 184 -1.30 -6.85 -1.45
CA ILE A 184 -0.71 -8.18 -1.68
C ILE A 184 -0.67 -8.98 -0.39
N VAL A 185 -0.17 -8.36 0.68
CA VAL A 185 0.11 -9.03 1.96
C VAL A 185 -1.16 -9.15 2.80
N GLY A 186 -2.15 -8.25 2.62
CA GLY A 186 -3.28 -8.05 3.52
C GLY A 186 -2.89 -7.20 4.72
N ASP A 187 -3.83 -6.94 5.60
CA ASP A 187 -3.59 -6.22 6.85
C ASP A 187 -2.50 -6.95 7.65
N ILE A 188 -1.40 -6.27 7.90
CA ILE A 188 -0.38 -6.76 8.85
C ILE A 188 -0.92 -6.36 10.22
N GLU A 189 -1.48 -7.33 10.96
CA GLU A 189 -1.84 -7.09 12.36
C GLU A 189 -0.58 -6.64 13.11
N ASP A 190 -0.58 -5.40 13.61
CA ASP A 190 0.51 -4.88 14.42
C ASP A 190 0.54 -5.66 15.75
N GLU A 191 1.73 -6.06 16.19
CA GLU A 191 1.92 -6.78 17.48
C GLU A 191 1.35 -6.01 18.68
N TYR A 192 0.99 -4.74 18.50
CA TYR A 192 0.38 -3.86 19.52
C TYR A 192 -1.16 -3.90 19.57
N ASP A 193 -1.84 -4.45 18.57
CA ASP A 193 -3.32 -4.51 18.53
C ASP A 193 -3.91 -5.46 19.60
N PHE A 194 -3.11 -6.39 20.11
CA PHE A 194 -3.53 -7.29 21.17
C PHE A 194 -3.57 -6.64 22.57
N GLU A 195 -2.87 -5.53 22.81
CA GLU A 195 -2.84 -4.89 24.14
C GLU A 195 -4.07 -3.98 24.39
N GLU A 196 -4.67 -3.39 23.36
CA GLU A 196 -5.87 -2.53 23.55
C GLU A 196 -7.13 -3.32 23.91
N GLN A 197 -7.29 -4.56 23.46
CA GLN A 197 -8.46 -5.37 23.77
C GLN A 197 -8.47 -5.89 25.21
N HIS A 198 -7.31 -6.04 25.86
CA HIS A 198 -7.23 -6.49 27.24
C HIS A 198 -7.41 -5.39 28.29
N VAL A 199 -7.18 -4.13 27.95
CA VAL A 199 -7.31 -3.00 28.89
C VAL A 199 -8.77 -2.61 29.12
N ILE A 200 -9.68 -2.87 28.17
CA ILE A 200 -11.10 -2.50 28.29
C ILE A 200 -11.89 -3.44 29.23
N MET A 201 -11.42 -4.67 29.47
CA MET A 201 -12.13 -5.62 30.34
C MET A 201 -11.85 -5.49 31.85
N LEU A 202 -10.92 -4.63 32.28
CA LEU A 202 -10.56 -4.47 33.70
C LEU A 202 -11.17 -3.24 34.39
N GLN A 203 -12.04 -2.46 33.73
CA GLN A 203 -12.67 -1.26 34.31
C GLN A 203 -14.14 -1.42 34.76
N ASP A 204 -14.75 -2.59 34.61
CA ASP A 204 -16.18 -2.79 34.98
C ASP A 204 -16.42 -3.66 36.21
N GLU A 205 -15.43 -3.88 37.07
CA GLU A 205 -15.62 -4.47 38.43
C GLU A 205 -15.00 -3.58 39.50
N GLY A 206 -15.80 -2.55 39.93
CA GLY A 206 -15.48 -1.72 41.10
C GLY A 206 -16.67 -0.92 41.57
#